data_ed6bab0610a83c4a65ce1319d58a7550
#
_entry.id   ed6bab0610a83c4a65ce1319d58a7550
#
_cell.length_a   1.000
_cell.length_b   1.000
_cell.length_c   1.000
_cell.angle_alpha   90.00
_cell.angle_beta   90.00
_cell.angle_gamma   90.00
#
_symmetry.space_group_name_H-M   'P 1'
#
loop_
_entity.id
_entity.type
_entity.pdbx_description
1 polymer ?
#
loop_
_entity_poly.entity_id
_entity_poly.type
_entity_poly.pdbx_seq_one_letter_code
_entity_poly.pdbx_strand_id
1 'polypeptide(L)'
;VLDLGFVGEPETVDTTVLKAILKEELIPVLAPVCAAADGQTYNVNADTFAGAIAGALNAKRLLLLTDVPGVLNKDKQLISELTIEECRHLIADGTISGGMIPKIETCIYALEKGVEAVVILDGKVPHAALIELFTDTGAGTIIRR
;
A
#
# COMPACT_ATOMS: atom_id res chain seq x y z
N VAL A 1 23.98 -11.60 10.71
CA VAL A 1 22.82 -11.40 9.79
C VAL A 1 21.74 -12.34 10.28
N LEU A 2 20.57 -11.82 10.60
CA LEU A 2 19.42 -12.65 10.98
C LEU A 2 18.97 -13.41 9.71
N ASP A 3 18.90 -14.73 9.79
CA ASP A 3 18.29 -15.52 8.73
C ASP A 3 16.77 -15.39 8.84
N LEU A 4 16.14 -14.74 7.84
CA LEU A 4 14.71 -14.55 7.77
C LEU A 4 13.98 -15.72 7.10
N GLY A 5 14.72 -16.77 6.72
CA GLY A 5 14.19 -17.91 5.97
C GLY A 5 13.73 -17.51 4.56
N PHE A 6 12.63 -18.11 4.09
CA PHE A 6 12.09 -17.88 2.75
C PHE A 6 11.26 -16.60 2.66
N VAL A 7 11.89 -15.45 2.81
CA VAL A 7 11.33 -14.12 2.62
C VAL A 7 11.93 -13.48 1.37
N GLY A 8 11.10 -12.89 0.53
CA GLY A 8 11.52 -12.26 -0.72
C GLY A 8 10.80 -10.94 -1.00
N GLU A 9 11.19 -10.31 -2.10
CA GLU A 9 10.58 -9.12 -2.65
C GLU A 9 10.11 -9.36 -4.08
N PRO A 10 8.99 -8.77 -4.54
CA PRO A 10 8.51 -8.90 -5.91
C PRO A 10 9.50 -8.26 -6.89
N GLU A 11 10.05 -9.02 -7.81
CA GLU A 11 10.92 -8.52 -8.87
C GLU A 11 10.12 -8.17 -10.12
N THR A 12 9.23 -9.06 -10.53
CA THR A 12 8.36 -8.91 -11.70
C THR A 12 6.93 -9.30 -11.36
N VAL A 13 5.96 -8.64 -12.01
CA VAL A 13 4.54 -8.94 -11.87
C VAL A 13 3.94 -9.18 -13.24
N ASP A 14 3.54 -10.41 -13.53
CA ASP A 14 2.72 -10.74 -14.71
C ASP A 14 1.24 -10.52 -14.39
N THR A 15 0.65 -9.52 -15.00
CA THR A 15 -0.75 -9.15 -14.79
C THR A 15 -1.75 -9.90 -15.69
N THR A 16 -1.30 -10.82 -16.53
CA THR A 16 -2.14 -11.50 -17.54
C THR A 16 -3.33 -12.19 -16.91
N VAL A 17 -3.11 -13.02 -15.90
CA VAL A 17 -4.17 -13.76 -15.21
C VAL A 17 -5.10 -12.79 -14.45
N LEU A 18 -4.55 -11.79 -13.78
CA LEU A 18 -5.34 -10.80 -13.03
C LEU A 18 -6.27 -10.02 -13.96
N LYS A 19 -5.76 -9.58 -15.12
CA LYS A 19 -6.56 -8.88 -16.12
C LYS A 19 -7.65 -9.76 -16.72
N ALA A 20 -7.38 -11.06 -16.89
CA ALA A 20 -8.40 -12.00 -17.35
C ALA A 20 -9.52 -12.15 -16.31
N ILE A 21 -9.20 -12.34 -15.03
CA ILE A 21 -10.19 -12.44 -13.95
C ILE A 21 -11.02 -11.16 -13.83
N LEU A 22 -10.39 -10.00 -13.91
CA LEU A 22 -11.08 -8.70 -13.84
C LEU A 22 -12.04 -8.46 -15.02
N LYS A 23 -11.75 -8.99 -16.22
CA LYS A 23 -12.66 -8.92 -17.36
C LYS A 23 -13.96 -9.70 -17.15
N GLU A 24 -13.93 -10.74 -16.34
CA GLU A 24 -15.10 -11.55 -15.97
C GLU A 24 -15.87 -10.92 -14.79
N GLU A 25 -15.58 -9.67 -14.42
CA GLU A 25 -16.18 -8.95 -13.28
C GLU A 25 -15.98 -9.66 -11.93
N LEU A 26 -14.95 -10.49 -11.82
CA LEU A 26 -14.59 -11.17 -10.60
C LEU A 26 -13.56 -10.34 -9.80
N ILE A 27 -13.62 -10.48 -8.47
CA ILE A 27 -12.67 -9.83 -7.56
C ILE A 27 -11.56 -10.82 -7.22
N PRO A 28 -10.32 -10.65 -7.74
CA PRO A 28 -9.21 -11.51 -7.38
C PRO A 28 -8.77 -11.26 -5.94
N VAL A 29 -8.60 -12.33 -5.17
CA VAL A 29 -8.01 -12.29 -3.82
C VAL A 29 -6.67 -13.00 -3.88
N LEU A 30 -5.59 -12.31 -3.47
CA LEU A 30 -4.23 -12.80 -3.56
C LEU A 30 -3.59 -12.91 -2.18
N ALA A 31 -2.86 -14.01 -1.95
CA ALA A 31 -1.98 -14.14 -0.81
C ALA A 31 -0.58 -13.57 -1.16
N PRO A 32 0.14 -12.93 -0.21
CA PRO A 32 1.45 -12.34 -0.46
C PRO A 32 2.55 -13.41 -0.48
N VAL A 33 2.47 -14.28 -1.48
CA VAL A 33 3.40 -15.41 -1.71
C VAL A 33 3.83 -15.38 -3.17
N CYS A 34 5.12 -15.43 -3.41
CA CYS A 34 5.72 -15.42 -4.75
C CYS A 34 6.54 -16.68 -5.00
N ALA A 35 6.60 -17.09 -6.26
CA ALA A 35 7.52 -18.12 -6.71
C ALA A 35 8.76 -17.47 -7.36
N ALA A 36 9.95 -17.96 -7.04
CA ALA A 36 11.17 -17.61 -7.75
C ALA A 36 11.36 -18.50 -8.99
N ALA A 37 12.31 -18.12 -9.86
CA ALA A 37 12.58 -18.83 -11.11
C ALA A 37 12.98 -20.29 -10.93
N ASP A 38 13.55 -20.65 -9.78
CA ASP A 38 13.90 -22.03 -9.39
C ASP A 38 12.72 -22.85 -8.85
N GLY A 39 11.52 -22.23 -8.75
CA GLY A 39 10.31 -22.84 -8.19
C GLY A 39 10.20 -22.74 -6.67
N GLN A 40 11.18 -22.16 -5.97
CA GLN A 40 11.08 -21.93 -4.53
C GLN A 40 10.02 -20.86 -4.22
N THR A 41 9.20 -21.13 -3.20
CA THR A 41 8.17 -20.21 -2.73
C THR A 41 8.72 -19.31 -1.63
N TYR A 42 8.41 -18.02 -1.72
CA TYR A 42 8.80 -17.00 -0.75
C TYR A 42 7.59 -16.27 -0.18
N ASN A 43 7.60 -16.02 1.11
CA ASN A 43 6.68 -15.07 1.74
C ASN A 43 7.13 -13.65 1.41
N VAL A 44 6.17 -12.78 1.13
CA VAL A 44 6.42 -11.35 0.83
C VAL A 44 5.66 -10.48 1.82
N ASN A 45 6.22 -9.35 2.20
CA ASN A 45 5.48 -8.37 2.99
C ASN A 45 4.21 -7.96 2.26
N ALA A 46 3.06 -7.97 2.95
CA ALA A 46 1.75 -7.75 2.32
C ALA A 46 1.61 -6.34 1.70
N ASP A 47 2.15 -5.30 2.35
CA ASP A 47 2.10 -3.93 1.84
C ASP A 47 2.96 -3.82 0.56
N THR A 48 4.17 -4.38 0.58
CA THR A 48 5.08 -4.42 -0.59
C THR A 48 4.45 -5.20 -1.75
N PHE A 49 3.86 -6.35 -1.47
CA PHE A 49 3.16 -7.16 -2.47
C PHE A 49 1.99 -6.39 -3.09
N ALA A 50 1.15 -5.77 -2.27
CA ALA A 50 0.02 -4.97 -2.73
C ALA A 50 0.46 -3.78 -3.59
N GLY A 51 1.54 -3.08 -3.17
CA GLY A 51 2.14 -1.98 -3.94
C GLY A 51 2.65 -2.42 -5.32
N ALA A 52 3.33 -3.57 -5.39
CA ALA A 52 3.83 -4.13 -6.65
C ALA A 52 2.68 -4.49 -7.61
N ILE A 53 1.63 -5.16 -7.11
CA ILE A 53 0.44 -5.51 -7.91
C ILE A 53 -0.29 -4.26 -8.38
N ALA A 54 -0.53 -3.29 -7.49
CA ALA A 54 -1.22 -2.05 -7.82
C ALA A 54 -0.46 -1.24 -8.89
N GLY A 55 0.87 -1.14 -8.76
CA GLY A 55 1.72 -0.50 -9.76
C GLY A 55 1.65 -1.19 -11.12
N ALA A 56 1.78 -2.51 -11.17
CA ALA A 56 1.73 -3.29 -12.41
C ALA A 56 0.36 -3.23 -13.12
N LEU A 57 -0.72 -3.03 -12.37
CA LEU A 57 -2.07 -2.84 -12.91
C LEU A 57 -2.37 -1.38 -13.27
N ASN A 58 -1.49 -0.42 -12.96
CA ASN A 58 -1.75 1.02 -13.02
C ASN A 58 -3.04 1.38 -12.29
N ALA A 59 -3.16 0.91 -11.06
CA ALA A 59 -4.36 1.11 -10.27
C ALA A 59 -4.60 2.61 -9.99
N LYS A 60 -5.85 3.03 -10.04
CA LYS A 60 -6.22 4.40 -9.66
C LYS A 60 -6.00 4.66 -8.17
N ARG A 61 -6.28 3.66 -7.33
CA ARG A 61 -6.08 3.75 -5.88
C ARG A 61 -5.55 2.43 -5.32
N LEU A 62 -4.66 2.54 -4.35
CA LEU A 62 -4.27 1.47 -3.44
C LEU A 62 -4.76 1.84 -2.04
N LEU A 63 -5.54 0.98 -1.40
CA LEU A 63 -6.00 1.15 -0.03
C LEU A 63 -5.21 0.24 0.90
N LEU A 64 -4.46 0.81 1.83
CA LEU A 64 -3.74 0.08 2.88
C LEU A 64 -4.56 0.14 4.18
N LEU A 65 -5.24 -0.95 4.51
CA LEU A 65 -5.98 -1.08 5.75
C LEU A 65 -5.01 -1.47 6.87
N THR A 66 -4.98 -0.65 7.92
CA THR A 66 -4.05 -0.81 9.05
C THR A 66 -4.79 -0.68 10.37
N ASP A 67 -4.09 -0.62 11.47
CA ASP A 67 -4.62 -0.49 12.84
C ASP A 67 -4.56 0.94 13.38
N VAL A 68 -4.21 1.90 12.51
CA VAL A 68 -4.15 3.34 12.83
C VAL A 68 -4.99 4.15 11.83
N PRO A 69 -5.50 5.33 12.21
CA PRO A 69 -6.41 6.11 11.38
C PRO A 69 -5.76 6.67 10.10
N GLY A 70 -4.45 6.72 10.05
CA GLY A 70 -3.65 7.32 8.98
C GLY A 70 -2.38 7.95 9.54
N VAL A 71 -1.85 8.92 8.83
CA VAL A 71 -0.68 9.70 9.27
C VAL A 71 -1.12 10.81 10.23
N LEU A 72 -0.47 10.89 11.38
CA LEU A 72 -0.76 11.91 12.39
C LEU A 72 0.35 12.97 12.41
N ASN A 73 -0.04 14.22 12.64
CA ASN A 73 0.90 15.30 12.93
C ASN A 73 1.44 15.21 14.37
N LYS A 74 2.31 16.16 14.77
CA LYS A 74 2.89 16.23 16.12
C LYS A 74 1.85 16.41 17.23
N ASP A 75 0.70 17.00 16.90
CA ASP A 75 -0.45 17.19 17.81
C ASP A 75 -1.41 15.99 17.81
N LYS A 76 -1.02 14.87 17.18
CA LYS A 76 -1.83 13.63 17.03
C LYS A 76 -3.14 13.83 16.25
N GLN A 77 -3.20 14.85 15.40
CA GLN A 77 -4.32 15.08 14.49
C GLN A 77 -4.05 14.38 13.16
N LEU A 78 -5.10 13.82 12.56
CA LEU A 78 -5.01 13.16 11.26
C LEU A 78 -4.67 14.18 10.17
N ILE A 79 -3.67 13.85 9.35
CA ILE A 79 -3.37 14.58 8.13
C ILE A 79 -4.16 13.90 7.00
N SER A 80 -5.10 14.61 6.41
CA SER A 80 -6.00 14.03 5.39
C SER A 80 -5.33 13.80 4.04
N GLU A 81 -4.38 14.66 3.66
CA GLU A 81 -3.69 14.58 2.37
C GLU A 81 -2.20 14.92 2.51
N LEU A 82 -1.36 14.20 1.78
CA LEU A 82 0.09 14.39 1.72
C LEU A 82 0.59 14.17 0.29
N THR A 83 1.62 14.90 -0.07
CA THR A 83 2.47 14.61 -1.23
C THR A 83 3.64 13.70 -0.84
N ILE A 84 4.31 13.11 -1.84
CA ILE A 84 5.55 12.34 -1.61
C ILE A 84 6.60 13.19 -0.91
N GLU A 85 6.74 14.45 -1.30
CA GLU A 85 7.73 15.37 -0.74
C GLU A 85 7.43 15.66 0.73
N GLU A 86 6.18 15.94 1.08
CA GLU A 86 5.75 16.13 2.46
C GLU A 86 5.97 14.87 3.30
N CYS A 87 5.68 13.68 2.77
CA CYS A 87 5.99 12.42 3.45
C CYS A 87 7.48 12.31 3.80
N ARG A 88 8.37 12.59 2.84
CA ARG A 88 9.82 12.56 3.06
C ARG A 88 10.26 13.58 4.11
N HIS A 89 9.68 14.78 4.09
CA HIS A 89 9.95 15.81 5.09
C HIS A 89 9.49 15.38 6.50
N LEU A 90 8.28 14.80 6.62
CA LEU A 90 7.75 14.32 7.90
C LEU A 90 8.52 13.12 8.47
N ILE A 91 9.14 12.30 7.62
CA ILE A 91 10.08 11.26 8.05
C ILE A 91 11.36 11.92 8.57
N ALA A 92 11.92 12.88 7.84
CA ALA A 92 13.17 13.54 8.20
C ALA A 92 13.07 14.34 9.51
N ASP A 93 11.93 14.96 9.80
CA ASP A 93 11.70 15.75 11.01
C ASP A 93 11.20 14.90 12.20
N GLY A 94 11.07 13.58 12.01
CA GLY A 94 10.67 12.60 13.03
C GLY A 94 9.17 12.58 13.37
N THR A 95 8.32 13.31 12.65
CA THR A 95 6.85 13.25 12.81
C THR A 95 6.34 11.87 12.43
N ILE A 96 6.80 11.34 11.28
CA ILE A 96 6.58 9.95 10.89
C ILE A 96 7.72 9.11 11.45
N SER A 97 7.41 8.11 12.27
CA SER A 97 8.40 7.28 12.94
C SER A 97 7.95 5.82 13.09
N GLY A 98 8.87 4.95 13.53
CA GLY A 98 8.58 3.54 13.82
C GLY A 98 7.97 2.78 12.65
N GLY A 99 6.93 2.00 12.92
CA GLY A 99 6.26 1.16 11.93
C GLY A 99 5.52 1.91 10.81
N MET A 100 5.33 3.23 10.93
CA MET A 100 4.74 4.03 9.85
C MET A 100 5.74 4.31 8.72
N ILE A 101 7.04 4.37 8.99
CA ILE A 101 8.07 4.62 7.96
C ILE A 101 7.98 3.60 6.82
N PRO A 102 8.11 2.27 7.05
CA PRO A 102 8.05 1.30 5.96
C PRO A 102 6.71 1.33 5.21
N LYS A 103 5.62 1.69 5.88
CA LYS A 103 4.30 1.85 5.24
C LYS A 103 4.27 3.04 4.28
N ILE A 104 4.82 4.18 4.69
CA ILE A 104 4.97 5.36 3.81
C ILE A 104 5.92 5.07 2.65
N GLU A 105 7.02 4.36 2.88
CA GLU A 105 7.94 3.94 1.82
C GLU A 105 7.24 3.05 0.78
N THR A 106 6.37 2.13 1.22
CA THR A 106 5.52 1.34 0.31
C THR A 106 4.54 2.23 -0.48
N CYS A 107 3.94 3.24 0.15
CA CYS A 107 3.07 4.18 -0.55
C CYS A 107 3.84 4.94 -1.64
N ILE A 108 5.01 5.46 -1.31
CA ILE A 108 5.89 6.17 -2.26
C ILE A 108 6.27 5.24 -3.42
N TYR A 109 6.71 4.01 -3.12
CA TYR A 109 7.03 3.01 -4.13
C TYR A 109 5.86 2.75 -5.08
N ALA A 110 4.65 2.54 -4.56
CA ALA A 110 3.46 2.29 -5.39
C ALA A 110 3.14 3.49 -6.31
N LEU A 111 3.23 4.72 -5.78
CA LEU A 111 3.05 5.95 -6.56
C LEU A 111 4.10 6.08 -7.66
N GLU A 112 5.37 5.82 -7.37
CA GLU A 112 6.47 5.85 -8.35
C GLU A 112 6.28 4.80 -9.46
N LYS A 113 5.63 3.66 -9.15
CA LYS A 113 5.28 2.61 -10.11
C LYS A 113 4.01 2.88 -10.93
N GLY A 114 3.32 3.98 -10.70
CA GLY A 114 2.21 4.41 -11.56
C GLY A 114 0.82 4.39 -10.91
N VAL A 115 0.69 4.02 -9.65
CA VAL A 115 -0.56 4.21 -8.89
C VAL A 115 -0.85 5.71 -8.78
N GLU A 116 -2.10 6.13 -8.99
CA GLU A 116 -2.46 7.56 -8.96
C GLU A 116 -2.54 8.11 -7.53
N ALA A 117 -3.06 7.31 -6.59
CA ALA A 117 -3.13 7.67 -5.18
C ALA A 117 -3.08 6.43 -4.28
N VAL A 118 -2.47 6.57 -3.10
CA VAL A 118 -2.46 5.54 -2.06
C VAL A 118 -3.13 6.11 -0.81
N VAL A 119 -3.98 5.31 -0.16
CA VAL A 119 -4.67 5.74 1.07
C VAL A 119 -4.33 4.78 2.20
N ILE A 120 -3.92 5.35 3.33
CA ILE A 120 -3.77 4.63 4.60
C ILE A 120 -5.01 4.91 5.44
N LEU A 121 -5.72 3.85 5.87
CA LEU A 121 -6.95 3.98 6.65
C LEU A 121 -7.07 2.90 7.72
N ASP A 122 -7.86 3.18 8.76
CA ASP A 122 -8.10 2.23 9.84
C ASP A 122 -9.06 1.13 9.40
N GLY A 123 -8.53 -0.09 9.28
CA GLY A 123 -9.31 -1.29 8.95
C GLY A 123 -10.29 -1.75 10.04
N LYS A 124 -10.22 -1.19 11.25
CA LYS A 124 -11.17 -1.46 12.34
C LYS A 124 -12.45 -0.64 12.25
N VAL A 125 -12.42 0.45 11.46
CA VAL A 125 -13.61 1.28 11.23
C VAL A 125 -14.56 0.53 10.28
N PRO A 126 -15.81 0.28 10.68
CA PRO A 126 -16.77 -0.36 9.79
C PRO A 126 -16.95 0.43 8.50
N HIS A 127 -16.87 -0.29 7.37
CA HIS A 127 -17.04 0.28 6.04
C HIS A 127 -16.01 1.36 5.63
N ALA A 128 -14.84 1.44 6.29
CA ALA A 128 -13.82 2.44 6.01
C ALA A 128 -13.47 2.55 4.50
N ALA A 129 -13.33 1.42 3.80
CA ALA A 129 -13.06 1.41 2.37
C ALA A 129 -14.22 2.02 1.54
N LEU A 130 -15.47 1.81 1.93
CA LEU A 130 -16.62 2.41 1.25
C LEU A 130 -16.70 3.92 1.53
N ILE A 131 -16.45 4.34 2.76
CA ILE A 131 -16.38 5.76 3.13
C ILE A 131 -15.32 6.46 2.30
N GLU A 132 -14.13 5.87 2.20
CA GLU A 132 -13.03 6.41 1.40
C GLU A 132 -13.36 6.52 -0.09
N LEU A 133 -14.02 5.52 -0.66
CA LEU A 133 -14.28 5.46 -2.11
C LEU A 133 -15.49 6.29 -2.54
N PHE A 134 -16.47 6.50 -1.67
CA PHE A 134 -17.78 7.05 -2.02
C PHE A 134 -18.15 8.34 -1.29
N THR A 135 -17.25 8.92 -0.50
CA THR A 135 -17.46 10.23 0.14
C THR A 135 -16.33 11.21 -0.18
N ASP A 136 -16.62 12.50 -0.13
CA ASP A 136 -15.64 13.55 -0.40
C ASP A 136 -14.67 13.75 0.78
N THR A 137 -15.05 13.36 1.98
CA THR A 137 -14.23 13.53 3.19
C THR A 137 -13.18 12.45 3.36
N GLY A 138 -13.39 11.27 2.75
CA GLY A 138 -12.51 10.13 2.94
C GLY A 138 -12.53 9.56 4.36
N ALA A 139 -11.66 8.59 4.65
CA ALA A 139 -11.59 7.91 5.94
C ALA A 139 -10.16 7.80 6.51
N GLY A 140 -9.15 8.34 5.82
CA GLY A 140 -7.76 8.18 6.19
C GLY A 140 -6.84 9.29 5.68
N THR A 141 -5.59 8.94 5.41
CA THR A 141 -4.60 9.81 4.77
C THR A 141 -4.41 9.39 3.33
N ILE A 142 -4.74 10.26 2.38
CA ILE A 142 -4.43 10.05 0.97
C ILE A 142 -3.03 10.61 0.64
N ILE A 143 -2.23 9.83 -0.09
CA ILE A 143 -0.90 10.25 -0.56
C ILE A 143 -0.93 10.29 -2.08
N ARG A 144 -0.43 11.39 -2.65
CA ARG A 144 -0.36 11.64 -4.09
C ARG A 144 1.05 12.06 -4.52
N ARG A 145 1.27 12.10 -5.82
CA ARG A 145 2.50 12.67 -6.39
C ARG A 145 2.58 14.16 -6.20
#